data_920902d3532f00d0b327a7743f3fc804
#
_entry.id   920902d3532f00d0b327a7743f3fc804
#
_cell.length_a   1.000
_cell.length_b   1.000
_cell.length_c   1.000
_cell.angle_alpha   90.00
_cell.angle_beta   90.00
_cell.angle_gamma   90.00
#
_symmetry.space_group_name_H-M   'P 1'
#
loop_
_entity.id
_entity.type
_entity.pdbx_description
1 polymer ?
#
loop_
_entity_poly.entity_id
_entity_poly.type
_entity_poly.pdbx_seq_one_letter_code
_entity_poly.pdbx_strand_id
1 'polypeptide(L)'
;ANIEVMFGIIPKNNLSDLMFKGKELKDIILDGPEGVKFISGGSGIAKLANLDREQVRRMVGKLSELEEMADIIIIDTGAGMSSSVLEFLVSAPEIILVTTPEPTSITDSYALLKGLSLYEGFDDNNTRIRVVANKVSSASEGRALYEKLSMVVKQFLKINIEFLGIVSQDNAIPKAVMKQKPVSIAFPDSAPAHDFYNIAHTLETNEDPVFNRKNGIRNFLKNVFSKGM
;
A
#
# COMPACT_ATOMS: atom_id res chain seq x y z
N ALA A 1 13.28 0.34 -1.94
CA ALA A 1 12.16 -0.50 -2.33
C ALA A 1 12.56 -1.95 -2.20
N ASN A 2 11.69 -2.80 -1.64
CA ASN A 2 12.03 -4.20 -1.34
C ASN A 2 11.42 -5.19 -2.34
N ILE A 3 10.47 -4.72 -3.16
CA ILE A 3 9.74 -5.56 -4.12
C ILE A 3 10.70 -6.10 -5.19
N GLU A 4 11.60 -5.26 -5.69
CA GLU A 4 12.60 -5.65 -6.69
C GLU A 4 13.50 -6.79 -6.16
N VAL A 5 13.92 -6.67 -4.90
CA VAL A 5 14.75 -7.69 -4.24
C VAL A 5 13.95 -8.98 -4.06
N MET A 6 12.67 -8.87 -3.69
CA MET A 6 11.79 -10.05 -3.50
C MET A 6 11.50 -10.79 -4.81
N PHE A 7 11.51 -10.09 -5.94
CA PHE A 7 11.33 -10.71 -7.26
C PHE A 7 12.62 -11.04 -7.98
N GLY A 8 13.78 -10.69 -7.40
CA GLY A 8 15.08 -10.89 -8.03
C GLY A 8 15.28 -10.07 -9.31
N ILE A 9 14.60 -8.92 -9.41
CA ILE A 9 14.60 -8.06 -10.59
C ILE A 9 15.40 -6.79 -10.28
N ILE A 10 16.29 -6.41 -11.20
CA ILE A 10 17.05 -5.16 -11.10
C ILE A 10 16.46 -4.15 -12.08
N PRO A 11 15.76 -3.10 -11.59
CA PRO A 11 15.20 -2.07 -12.44
C PRO A 11 16.29 -1.30 -13.19
N LYS A 12 16.15 -1.15 -14.50
CA LYS A 12 17.03 -0.29 -15.32
C LYS A 12 16.62 1.17 -15.21
N ASN A 13 15.32 1.43 -15.09
CA ASN A 13 14.73 2.74 -14.97
C ASN A 13 13.71 2.73 -13.82
N ASN A 14 13.38 3.89 -13.30
CA ASN A 14 12.48 4.07 -12.17
C ASN A 14 11.62 5.33 -12.36
N LEU A 15 10.77 5.63 -11.38
CA LEU A 15 9.88 6.79 -11.44
C LEU A 15 10.62 8.13 -11.59
N SER A 16 11.82 8.27 -11.03
CA SER A 16 12.66 9.46 -11.25
C SER A 16 13.10 9.60 -12.70
N ASP A 17 13.37 8.49 -13.39
CA ASP A 17 13.81 8.53 -14.79
C ASP A 17 12.65 8.95 -15.71
N LEU A 18 11.40 8.55 -15.38
CA LEU A 18 10.20 9.04 -16.04
C LEU A 18 10.09 10.56 -15.95
N MET A 19 10.39 11.11 -14.78
CA MET A 19 10.21 12.54 -14.48
C MET A 19 11.33 13.41 -15.01
N PHE A 20 12.58 12.99 -14.84
CA PHE A 20 13.75 13.85 -15.03
C PHE A 20 14.62 13.49 -16.23
N LYS A 21 14.43 12.28 -16.82
CA LYS A 21 15.26 11.82 -17.94
C LYS A 21 14.47 11.54 -19.23
N GLY A 22 13.22 12.03 -19.31
CA GLY A 22 12.40 11.91 -20.53
C GLY A 22 12.01 10.48 -20.89
N LYS A 23 12.01 9.55 -19.93
CA LYS A 23 11.53 8.19 -20.14
C LYS A 23 10.00 8.17 -20.26
N GLU A 24 9.49 7.18 -20.98
CA GLU A 24 8.06 6.90 -21.07
C GLU A 24 7.64 5.85 -20.02
N LEU A 25 6.33 5.76 -19.75
CA LEU A 25 5.77 4.83 -18.77
C LEU A 25 6.20 3.38 -19.05
N LYS A 26 6.17 2.97 -20.32
CA LYS A 26 6.62 1.63 -20.77
C LYS A 26 8.08 1.31 -20.47
N ASP A 27 8.93 2.32 -20.34
CA ASP A 27 10.37 2.14 -20.09
C ASP A 27 10.66 1.86 -18.61
N ILE A 28 9.72 2.15 -17.72
CA ILE A 28 9.86 2.02 -16.26
C ILE A 28 8.97 0.92 -15.66
N ILE A 29 7.98 0.44 -16.42
CA ILE A 29 7.16 -0.70 -16.01
C ILE A 29 7.98 -1.99 -16.17
N LEU A 30 7.95 -2.82 -15.15
CA LEU A 30 8.63 -4.11 -15.10
C LEU A 30 7.59 -5.21 -14.95
N ASP A 31 7.82 -6.32 -15.63
CA ASP A 31 7.00 -7.51 -15.48
C ASP A 31 7.50 -8.32 -14.27
N GLY A 32 6.60 -8.57 -13.34
CA GLY A 32 6.78 -9.45 -12.20
C GLY A 32 6.14 -10.82 -12.41
N PRO A 33 6.13 -11.65 -11.37
CA PRO A 33 5.50 -12.98 -11.43
C PRO A 33 4.00 -12.88 -11.72
N GLU A 34 3.43 -13.90 -12.37
CA GLU A 34 2.00 -14.09 -12.63
C GLU A 34 1.30 -12.87 -13.27
N GLY A 35 2.01 -12.13 -14.12
CA GLY A 35 1.46 -10.98 -14.83
C GLY A 35 1.37 -9.69 -14.02
N VAL A 36 1.84 -9.69 -12.76
CA VAL A 36 1.95 -8.48 -11.96
C VAL A 36 2.95 -7.53 -12.62
N LYS A 37 2.56 -6.28 -12.77
CA LYS A 37 3.45 -5.22 -13.23
C LYS A 37 3.84 -4.34 -12.04
N PHE A 38 5.07 -3.85 -12.03
CA PHE A 38 5.48 -2.93 -10.98
C PHE A 38 6.39 -1.82 -11.50
N ILE A 39 6.39 -0.71 -10.78
CA ILE A 39 7.24 0.45 -11.03
C ILE A 39 8.09 0.66 -9.80
N SER A 40 9.41 0.69 -9.97
CA SER A 40 10.31 1.06 -8.89
C SER A 40 10.28 2.55 -8.64
N GLY A 41 10.13 2.94 -7.36
CA GLY A 41 10.29 4.34 -6.96
C GLY A 41 11.73 4.86 -7.10
N GLY A 42 12.70 3.96 -6.95
CA GLY A 42 14.12 4.30 -6.96
C GLY A 42 14.56 5.18 -5.79
N SER A 43 15.84 5.53 -5.76
CA SER A 43 16.42 6.43 -4.75
C SER A 43 16.01 7.90 -4.91
N GLY A 44 15.31 8.24 -5.99
CA GLY A 44 14.88 9.60 -6.32
C GLY A 44 13.53 10.03 -5.78
N ILE A 45 12.82 9.19 -4.99
CA ILE A 45 11.50 9.51 -4.42
C ILE A 45 11.53 10.83 -3.64
N ALA A 46 12.61 11.11 -2.89
CA ALA A 46 12.74 12.38 -2.16
C ALA A 46 12.72 13.62 -3.09
N LYS A 47 13.13 13.49 -4.34
CA LYS A 47 13.06 14.58 -5.34
C LYS A 47 11.63 14.80 -5.84
N LEU A 48 10.79 13.76 -5.80
CA LEU A 48 9.40 13.87 -6.22
C LEU A 48 8.55 14.68 -5.24
N ALA A 49 8.98 14.80 -3.99
CA ALA A 49 8.31 15.62 -2.98
C ALA A 49 8.46 17.14 -3.23
N ASN A 50 9.40 17.56 -4.10
CA ASN A 50 9.70 18.95 -4.39
C ASN A 50 9.45 19.32 -5.87
N LEU A 51 8.46 18.70 -6.50
CA LEU A 51 8.09 18.99 -7.88
C LEU A 51 7.38 20.34 -8.00
N ASP A 52 7.71 21.09 -9.05
CA ASP A 52 6.94 22.28 -9.43
C ASP A 52 5.58 21.90 -10.09
N ARG A 53 4.73 22.89 -10.30
CA ARG A 53 3.37 22.69 -10.86
C ARG A 53 3.36 22.01 -12.23
N GLU A 54 4.32 22.33 -13.08
CA GLU A 54 4.41 21.75 -14.42
C GLU A 54 4.87 20.31 -14.38
N GLN A 55 5.85 20.03 -13.52
CA GLN A 55 6.34 18.68 -13.27
C GLN A 55 5.24 17.78 -12.68
N VAL A 56 4.48 18.29 -11.70
CA VAL A 56 3.30 17.58 -11.15
C VAL A 56 2.29 17.26 -12.23
N ARG A 57 1.92 18.23 -13.06
CA ARG A 57 0.97 18.03 -14.15
C ARG A 57 1.45 16.95 -15.14
N ARG A 58 2.73 16.98 -15.50
CA ARG A 58 3.36 15.97 -16.36
C ARG A 58 3.30 14.57 -15.73
N MET A 59 3.65 14.47 -14.44
CA MET A 59 3.61 13.19 -13.73
C MET A 59 2.20 12.62 -13.64
N VAL A 60 1.23 13.43 -13.24
CA VAL A 60 -0.19 13.03 -13.21
C VAL A 60 -0.65 12.57 -14.59
N GLY A 61 -0.28 13.29 -15.66
CA GLY A 61 -0.62 12.90 -17.03
C GLY A 61 -0.07 11.53 -17.40
N LYS A 62 1.23 11.31 -17.19
CA LYS A 62 1.88 10.04 -17.52
C LYS A 62 1.38 8.86 -16.68
N LEU A 63 1.22 9.04 -15.36
CA LEU A 63 0.76 7.97 -14.49
C LEU A 63 -0.74 7.69 -14.61
N SER A 64 -1.52 8.62 -15.17
CA SER A 64 -2.95 8.37 -15.47
C SER A 64 -3.15 7.27 -16.51
N GLU A 65 -2.15 7.01 -17.36
CA GLU A 65 -2.19 5.91 -18.33
C GLU A 65 -2.28 4.54 -17.64
N LEU A 66 -1.88 4.44 -16.36
CA LEU A 66 -2.00 3.21 -15.57
C LEU A 66 -3.47 2.79 -15.37
N GLU A 67 -4.43 3.71 -15.44
CA GLU A 67 -5.86 3.37 -15.34
C GLU A 67 -6.34 2.44 -16.47
N GLU A 68 -5.68 2.49 -17.62
CA GLU A 68 -5.99 1.63 -18.77
C GLU A 68 -5.20 0.31 -18.74
N MET A 69 -4.20 0.20 -17.85
CA MET A 69 -3.25 -0.90 -17.82
C MET A 69 -3.46 -1.88 -16.65
N ALA A 70 -4.18 -1.47 -15.62
CA ALA A 70 -4.34 -2.25 -14.40
C ALA A 70 -5.73 -2.04 -13.76
N ASP A 71 -6.34 -3.13 -13.32
CA ASP A 71 -7.60 -3.12 -12.58
C ASP A 71 -7.40 -2.66 -11.14
N ILE A 72 -6.23 -2.98 -10.54
CA ILE A 72 -5.86 -2.64 -9.17
C ILE A 72 -4.46 -2.05 -9.16
N ILE A 73 -4.30 -0.92 -8.47
CA ILE A 73 -3.00 -0.26 -8.26
C ILE A 73 -2.70 -0.23 -6.77
N ILE A 74 -1.61 -0.88 -6.37
CA ILE A 74 -1.14 -0.94 -4.99
C ILE A 74 0.09 -0.03 -4.86
N ILE A 75 0.05 0.89 -3.88
CA ILE A 75 1.16 1.79 -3.57
C ILE A 75 1.82 1.32 -2.28
N ASP A 76 3.01 0.74 -2.40
CA ASP A 76 3.83 0.34 -1.25
C ASP A 76 4.54 1.56 -0.67
N THR A 77 4.14 1.95 0.54
CA THR A 77 4.72 3.10 1.25
C THR A 77 5.79 2.65 2.24
N GLY A 78 6.74 3.52 2.51
CA GLY A 78 7.68 3.30 3.62
C GLY A 78 6.98 3.26 4.98
N ALA A 79 7.58 2.61 5.96
CA ALA A 79 7.12 2.64 7.34
C ALA A 79 7.29 4.05 7.94
N GLY A 80 6.41 4.37 8.93
CA GLY A 80 6.47 5.63 9.67
C GLY A 80 5.43 6.66 9.24
N MET A 81 5.54 7.87 9.81
CA MET A 81 4.56 8.97 9.69
C MET A 81 5.17 10.20 8.98
N SER A 82 5.96 9.99 7.94
CA SER A 82 6.45 11.14 7.17
C SER A 82 5.30 11.87 6.46
N SER A 83 5.46 13.16 6.20
CA SER A 83 4.43 13.93 5.48
C SER A 83 4.06 13.28 4.16
N SER A 84 5.04 12.75 3.42
CA SER A 84 4.81 12.06 2.16
C SER A 84 3.96 10.78 2.32
N VAL A 85 4.17 10.01 3.38
CA VAL A 85 3.32 8.83 3.68
C VAL A 85 1.88 9.27 3.96
N LEU A 86 1.69 10.28 4.81
CA LEU A 86 0.34 10.79 5.13
C LEU A 86 -0.38 11.36 3.90
N GLU A 87 0.34 12.06 3.00
CA GLU A 87 -0.21 12.54 1.74
C GLU A 87 -0.70 11.41 0.85
N PHE A 88 0.06 10.32 0.73
CA PHE A 88 -0.40 9.13 0.01
C PHE A 88 -1.63 8.50 0.65
N LEU A 89 -1.64 8.35 1.98
CA LEU A 89 -2.77 7.74 2.69
C LEU A 89 -4.06 8.56 2.54
N VAL A 90 -4.00 9.88 2.72
CA VAL A 90 -5.17 10.77 2.59
C VAL A 90 -5.73 10.77 1.17
N SER A 91 -4.90 10.53 0.18
CA SER A 91 -5.30 10.52 -1.24
C SER A 91 -5.83 9.17 -1.70
N ALA A 92 -5.59 8.09 -0.94
CA ALA A 92 -6.04 6.75 -1.27
C ALA A 92 -7.48 6.51 -0.81
N PRO A 93 -8.34 5.89 -1.64
CA PRO A 93 -9.69 5.50 -1.23
C PRO A 93 -9.66 4.32 -0.25
N GLU A 94 -8.61 3.51 -0.30
CA GLU A 94 -8.44 2.35 0.56
C GLU A 94 -7.01 2.27 1.10
N ILE A 95 -6.90 2.01 2.41
CA ILE A 95 -5.65 1.85 3.14
C ILE A 95 -5.61 0.44 3.72
N ILE A 96 -4.54 -0.30 3.44
CA ILE A 96 -4.25 -1.57 4.11
C ILE A 96 -3.19 -1.32 5.17
N LEU A 97 -3.60 -1.32 6.43
CA LEU A 97 -2.72 -1.19 7.57
C LEU A 97 -2.23 -2.57 8.02
N VAL A 98 -0.94 -2.81 7.88
CA VAL A 98 -0.31 -4.06 8.33
C VAL A 98 0.32 -3.84 9.71
N THR A 99 -0.08 -4.64 10.68
CA THR A 99 0.45 -4.59 12.06
C THR A 99 0.76 -5.99 12.58
N THR A 100 1.61 -6.09 13.60
CA THR A 100 2.03 -7.35 14.21
C THR A 100 1.67 -7.37 15.70
N PRO A 101 1.68 -8.54 16.38
CA PRO A 101 1.42 -8.61 17.82
C PRO A 101 2.44 -7.89 18.70
N GLU A 102 3.59 -7.47 18.13
CA GLU A 102 4.61 -6.74 18.88
C GLU A 102 4.08 -5.38 19.39
N PRO A 103 4.31 -5.04 20.66
CA PRO A 103 3.81 -3.78 21.26
C PRO A 103 4.22 -2.54 20.48
N THR A 104 5.42 -2.50 19.93
CA THR A 104 5.94 -1.40 19.11
C THR A 104 5.12 -1.24 17.84
N SER A 105 4.80 -2.33 17.13
CA SER A 105 4.01 -2.30 15.91
C SER A 105 2.59 -1.78 16.15
N ILE A 106 1.97 -2.17 17.27
CA ILE A 106 0.63 -1.68 17.65
C ILE A 106 0.70 -0.17 17.96
N THR A 107 1.73 0.27 18.67
CA THR A 107 1.94 1.68 18.99
C THR A 107 2.17 2.52 17.74
N ASP A 108 2.98 2.03 16.81
CA ASP A 108 3.26 2.70 15.53
C ASP A 108 2.02 2.76 14.65
N SER A 109 1.22 1.68 14.62
CA SER A 109 -0.06 1.65 13.91
C SER A 109 -1.04 2.68 14.46
N TYR A 110 -1.16 2.77 15.80
CA TYR A 110 -1.99 3.80 16.44
C TYR A 110 -1.48 5.21 16.15
N ALA A 111 -0.17 5.42 16.23
CA ALA A 111 0.44 6.73 15.96
C ALA A 111 0.21 7.16 14.50
N LEU A 112 0.33 6.24 13.53
CA LEU A 112 0.01 6.50 12.12
C LEU A 112 -1.46 6.90 11.94
N LEU A 113 -2.40 6.14 12.52
CA LEU A 113 -3.83 6.45 12.46
C LEU A 113 -4.18 7.80 13.13
N LYS A 114 -3.50 8.13 14.22
CA LYS A 114 -3.62 9.43 14.87
C LYS A 114 -3.09 10.55 13.96
N GLY A 115 -1.93 10.38 13.36
CA GLY A 115 -1.38 11.34 12.40
C GLY A 115 -2.32 11.55 11.22
N LEU A 116 -2.88 10.46 10.68
CA LEU A 116 -3.86 10.48 9.60
C LEU A 116 -5.14 11.23 10.00
N SER A 117 -5.71 10.94 11.17
CA SER A 117 -6.96 11.58 11.65
C SER A 117 -6.82 13.09 11.88
N LEU A 118 -5.60 13.57 12.09
CA LEU A 118 -5.30 15.00 12.27
C LEU A 118 -4.84 15.67 10.97
N TYR A 119 -4.63 14.89 9.92
CA TYR A 119 -4.09 15.42 8.67
C TYR A 119 -5.17 16.16 7.86
N GLU A 120 -4.82 17.35 7.38
CA GLU A 120 -5.73 18.16 6.58
C GLU A 120 -6.19 17.42 5.30
N GLY A 121 -7.51 17.34 5.12
CA GLY A 121 -8.15 16.65 4.00
C GLY A 121 -8.40 15.16 4.23
N PHE A 122 -8.11 14.61 5.41
CA PHE A 122 -8.57 13.27 5.74
C PHE A 122 -10.10 13.28 5.96
N ASP A 123 -10.79 12.31 5.35
CA ASP A 123 -12.22 12.11 5.50
C ASP A 123 -12.51 10.62 5.68
N ASP A 124 -12.92 10.25 6.88
CA ASP A 124 -13.27 8.87 7.27
C ASP A 124 -14.44 8.29 6.45
N ASN A 125 -15.28 9.14 5.87
CA ASN A 125 -16.39 8.70 5.03
C ASN A 125 -15.95 8.33 3.60
N ASN A 126 -14.80 8.82 3.18
CA ASN A 126 -14.26 8.63 1.84
C ASN A 126 -13.01 7.73 1.79
N THR A 127 -12.50 7.33 2.96
CA THR A 127 -11.30 6.50 3.08
C THR A 127 -11.61 5.26 3.91
N ARG A 128 -11.48 4.09 3.31
CA ARG A 128 -11.64 2.81 4.01
C ARG A 128 -10.31 2.34 4.56
N ILE A 129 -10.25 2.03 5.86
CA ILE A 129 -9.03 1.56 6.51
C ILE A 129 -9.22 0.10 6.92
N ARG A 130 -8.43 -0.80 6.34
CA ARG A 130 -8.49 -2.23 6.62
C ARG A 130 -7.21 -2.72 7.25
N VAL A 131 -7.34 -3.54 8.30
CA VAL A 131 -6.22 -4.04 9.11
C VAL A 131 -5.91 -5.48 8.76
N VAL A 132 -4.65 -5.75 8.47
CA VAL A 132 -4.06 -7.09 8.37
C VAL A 132 -3.20 -7.34 9.59
N ALA A 133 -3.53 -8.38 10.38
CA ALA A 133 -2.70 -8.82 11.49
C ALA A 133 -1.64 -9.81 10.95
N ASN A 134 -0.39 -9.36 10.86
CA ASN A 134 0.72 -10.12 10.30
C ASN A 134 1.54 -10.80 11.40
N LYS A 135 2.21 -11.90 11.06
CA LYS A 135 3.04 -12.72 11.96
C LYS A 135 2.29 -13.21 13.19
N VAL A 136 1.06 -13.62 13.02
CA VAL A 136 0.25 -14.18 14.11
C VAL A 136 0.39 -15.70 14.19
N SER A 137 0.29 -16.23 15.38
CA SER A 137 0.32 -17.69 15.64
C SER A 137 -1.02 -18.37 15.43
N SER A 138 -2.12 -17.59 15.42
CA SER A 138 -3.48 -18.10 15.22
C SER A 138 -4.43 -17.01 14.75
N ALA A 139 -5.57 -17.43 14.18
CA ALA A 139 -6.64 -16.50 13.79
C ALA A 139 -7.24 -15.77 15.01
N SER A 140 -7.30 -16.41 16.17
CA SER A 140 -7.78 -15.80 17.40
C SER A 140 -6.84 -14.70 17.91
N GLU A 141 -5.53 -14.89 17.81
CA GLU A 141 -4.56 -13.86 18.13
C GLU A 141 -4.69 -12.65 17.20
N GLY A 142 -4.82 -12.87 15.90
CA GLY A 142 -5.02 -11.79 14.93
C GLY A 142 -6.30 -11.01 15.18
N ARG A 143 -7.38 -11.69 15.51
CA ARG A 143 -8.66 -11.06 15.87
C ARG A 143 -8.54 -10.25 17.15
N ALA A 144 -7.91 -10.77 18.20
CA ALA A 144 -7.72 -10.08 19.46
C ALA A 144 -6.82 -8.82 19.29
N LEU A 145 -5.80 -8.88 18.44
CA LEU A 145 -4.97 -7.73 18.08
C LEU A 145 -5.80 -6.62 17.43
N TYR A 146 -6.59 -6.99 16.42
CA TYR A 146 -7.48 -6.05 15.75
C TYR A 146 -8.49 -5.41 16.71
N GLU A 147 -9.16 -6.21 17.54
CA GLU A 147 -10.17 -5.73 18.49
C GLU A 147 -9.56 -4.73 19.48
N LYS A 148 -8.35 -5.02 20.00
CA LYS A 148 -7.63 -4.10 20.89
C LYS A 148 -7.30 -2.79 20.20
N LEU A 149 -6.78 -2.82 18.96
CA LEU A 149 -6.47 -1.62 18.19
C LEU A 149 -7.75 -0.84 17.85
N SER A 150 -8.79 -1.53 17.38
CA SER A 150 -10.07 -0.94 16.99
C SER A 150 -10.76 -0.23 18.18
N MET A 151 -10.73 -0.85 19.35
CA MET A 151 -11.29 -0.25 20.57
C MET A 151 -10.64 1.11 20.89
N VAL A 152 -9.30 1.16 20.89
CA VAL A 152 -8.53 2.38 21.21
C VAL A 152 -8.72 3.44 20.11
N VAL A 153 -8.68 3.04 18.85
CA VAL A 153 -8.87 3.93 17.71
C VAL A 153 -10.27 4.55 17.73
N LYS A 154 -11.31 3.75 17.91
CA LYS A 154 -12.69 4.24 18.00
C LYS A 154 -12.90 5.18 19.19
N GLN A 155 -12.32 4.85 20.34
CA GLN A 155 -12.47 5.66 21.56
C GLN A 155 -11.80 7.04 21.45
N PHE A 156 -10.58 7.10 20.90
CA PHE A 156 -9.75 8.30 20.96
C PHE A 156 -9.64 9.07 19.64
N LEU A 157 -9.75 8.38 18.50
CA LEU A 157 -9.59 9.00 17.17
C LEU A 157 -10.94 9.18 16.46
N LYS A 158 -11.99 8.46 16.87
CA LYS A 158 -13.34 8.46 16.28
C LYS A 158 -13.36 8.09 14.79
N ILE A 159 -12.40 7.30 14.34
CA ILE A 159 -12.33 6.74 12.98
C ILE A 159 -12.68 5.26 13.03
N ASN A 160 -13.16 4.74 11.91
CA ASN A 160 -13.48 3.33 11.77
C ASN A 160 -12.34 2.60 11.08
N ILE A 161 -12.02 1.41 11.58
CA ILE A 161 -11.12 0.46 10.93
C ILE A 161 -11.81 -0.89 10.81
N GLU A 162 -11.50 -1.64 9.76
CA GLU A 162 -12.10 -2.95 9.47
C GLU A 162 -11.05 -4.05 9.53
N PHE A 163 -11.46 -5.24 9.94
CA PHE A 163 -10.57 -6.39 9.91
C PHE A 163 -10.58 -7.02 8.52
N LEU A 164 -9.41 -7.05 7.86
CA LEU A 164 -9.26 -7.64 6.53
C LEU A 164 -8.84 -9.12 6.61
N GLY A 165 -7.92 -9.45 7.51
CA GLY A 165 -7.44 -10.82 7.64
C GLY A 165 -6.16 -10.94 8.46
N ILE A 166 -5.58 -12.11 8.42
CA ILE A 166 -4.32 -12.44 9.09
C ILE A 166 -3.27 -12.88 8.07
N VAL A 167 -2.00 -12.82 8.46
CA VAL A 167 -0.91 -13.56 7.83
C VAL A 167 -0.19 -14.34 8.92
N SER A 168 -0.23 -15.65 8.82
CA SER A 168 0.34 -16.58 9.79
C SER A 168 1.87 -16.47 9.83
N GLN A 169 2.43 -16.57 11.04
CA GLN A 169 3.87 -16.70 11.20
C GLN A 169 4.31 -18.09 10.75
N ASP A 170 5.07 -18.15 9.67
CA ASP A 170 5.52 -19.40 9.06
C ASP A 170 6.91 -19.24 8.42
N ASN A 171 7.72 -20.30 8.50
CA ASN A 171 9.03 -20.36 7.88
C ASN A 171 9.00 -20.37 6.34
N ALA A 172 7.85 -20.59 5.73
CA ALA A 172 7.68 -20.49 4.28
C ALA A 172 7.98 -19.09 3.75
N ILE A 173 7.59 -18.03 4.50
CA ILE A 173 7.84 -16.64 4.09
C ILE A 173 9.34 -16.34 3.96
N PRO A 174 10.18 -16.47 4.99
CA PRO A 174 11.60 -16.19 4.83
C PRO A 174 12.28 -17.11 3.79
N LYS A 175 11.84 -18.37 3.66
CA LYS A 175 12.35 -19.26 2.60
C LYS A 175 11.96 -18.79 1.21
N ALA A 176 10.75 -18.25 1.02
CA ALA A 176 10.29 -17.69 -0.25
C ALA A 176 11.10 -16.43 -0.62
N VAL A 177 11.34 -15.54 0.37
CA VAL A 177 12.20 -14.36 0.20
C VAL A 177 13.62 -14.75 -0.24
N MET A 178 14.22 -15.76 0.39
CA MET A 178 15.53 -16.27 -0.04
C MET A 178 15.54 -16.86 -1.46
N LYS A 179 14.41 -17.40 -1.90
CA LYS A 179 14.23 -17.86 -3.29
C LYS A 179 13.88 -16.75 -4.26
N GLN A 180 13.71 -15.51 -3.79
CA GLN A 180 13.25 -14.37 -4.58
C GLN A 180 11.94 -14.66 -5.33
N LYS A 181 11.00 -15.30 -4.65
CA LYS A 181 9.68 -15.65 -5.17
C LYS A 181 8.61 -15.36 -4.13
N PRO A 182 7.42 -14.87 -4.51
CA PRO A 182 6.27 -14.79 -3.62
C PRO A 182 5.96 -16.12 -2.95
N VAL A 183 5.55 -16.09 -1.69
CA VAL A 183 5.22 -17.31 -0.93
C VAL A 183 4.09 -18.11 -1.57
N SER A 184 3.11 -17.42 -2.15
CA SER A 184 2.00 -18.03 -2.91
C SER A 184 2.45 -18.86 -4.11
N ILE A 185 3.62 -18.54 -4.68
CA ILE A 185 4.21 -19.30 -5.80
C ILE A 185 5.21 -20.34 -5.29
N ALA A 186 6.06 -19.94 -4.33
CA ALA A 186 7.13 -20.81 -3.85
C ALA A 186 6.65 -21.94 -2.93
N PHE A 187 5.55 -21.70 -2.20
CA PHE A 187 4.96 -22.60 -1.21
C PHE A 187 3.43 -22.43 -1.19
N PRO A 188 2.71 -22.82 -2.26
CA PRO A 188 1.27 -22.53 -2.41
C PRO A 188 0.40 -23.17 -1.34
N ASP A 189 0.81 -24.32 -0.78
CA ASP A 189 0.08 -25.05 0.26
C ASP A 189 0.41 -24.58 1.69
N SER A 190 1.22 -23.53 1.84
CA SER A 190 1.56 -23.00 3.16
C SER A 190 0.44 -22.15 3.75
N ALA A 191 0.36 -22.09 5.09
CA ALA A 191 -0.62 -21.26 5.78
C ALA A 191 -0.62 -19.79 5.30
N PRO A 192 0.51 -19.09 5.20
CA PRO A 192 0.51 -17.72 4.69
C PRO A 192 0.08 -17.59 3.23
N ALA A 193 0.29 -18.60 2.37
CA ALA A 193 -0.21 -18.56 1.00
C ALA A 193 -1.75 -18.58 0.97
N HIS A 194 -2.37 -19.42 1.80
CA HIS A 194 -3.83 -19.43 1.98
C HIS A 194 -4.34 -18.14 2.62
N ASP A 195 -3.61 -17.57 3.58
CA ASP A 195 -3.98 -16.30 4.20
C ASP A 195 -3.98 -15.14 3.16
N PHE A 196 -2.97 -15.06 2.31
CA PHE A 196 -2.94 -14.08 1.22
C PHE A 196 -4.09 -14.27 0.23
N TYR A 197 -4.43 -15.52 -0.10
CA TYR A 197 -5.58 -15.81 -0.95
C TYR A 197 -6.88 -15.32 -0.30
N ASN A 198 -7.10 -15.59 1.00
CA ASN A 198 -8.28 -15.14 1.72
C ASN A 198 -8.37 -13.61 1.79
N ILE A 199 -7.25 -12.92 2.02
CA ILE A 199 -7.18 -11.46 1.99
C ILE A 199 -7.57 -10.94 0.61
N ALA A 200 -6.99 -11.47 -0.46
CA ALA A 200 -7.29 -11.08 -1.82
C ALA A 200 -8.77 -11.31 -2.17
N HIS A 201 -9.32 -12.48 -1.82
CA HIS A 201 -10.72 -12.80 -2.02
C HIS A 201 -11.65 -11.85 -1.26
N THR A 202 -11.30 -11.49 -0.02
CA THR A 202 -12.06 -10.52 0.78
C THR A 202 -12.03 -9.13 0.15
N LEU A 203 -10.87 -8.72 -0.41
CA LEU A 203 -10.75 -7.45 -1.12
C LEU A 203 -11.63 -7.42 -2.38
N GLU A 204 -11.66 -8.51 -3.13
CA GLU A 204 -12.44 -8.63 -4.37
C GLU A 204 -13.95 -8.68 -4.12
N THR A 205 -14.39 -9.42 -3.11
CA THR A 205 -15.83 -9.69 -2.85
C THR A 205 -16.51 -8.62 -2.01
N ASN A 206 -15.78 -7.83 -1.25
CA ASN A 206 -16.29 -6.72 -0.43
C ASN A 206 -16.21 -5.37 -1.16
N GLU A 207 -16.30 -5.37 -2.48
CA GLU A 207 -16.45 -4.14 -3.24
C GLU A 207 -17.77 -3.45 -2.88
N ASP A 208 -17.68 -2.38 -2.08
CA ASP A 208 -18.80 -1.47 -1.88
C ASP A 208 -18.96 -0.64 -3.17
N PRO A 209 -20.11 -0.70 -3.85
CA PRO A 209 -20.35 0.07 -5.08
C PRO A 209 -20.22 1.59 -4.89
N VAL A 210 -20.25 2.09 -3.65
CA VAL A 210 -20.04 3.51 -3.32
C VAL A 210 -18.57 3.94 -3.50
N PHE A 211 -17.61 3.03 -3.31
CA PHE A 211 -16.17 3.30 -3.57
C PHE A 211 -15.81 3.20 -5.05
N ASN A 212 -16.79 2.85 -5.91
CA ASN A 212 -16.56 2.59 -7.30
C ASN A 212 -16.33 3.90 -8.10
N ARG A 213 -15.14 4.06 -8.67
CA ARG A 213 -14.80 4.86 -9.87
C ARG A 213 -14.69 6.38 -9.78
N LYS A 214 -14.98 7.07 -8.67
CA LYS A 214 -14.79 8.54 -8.61
C LYS A 214 -13.36 8.97 -8.28
N ASN A 215 -12.53 8.06 -7.81
CA ASN A 215 -11.17 8.34 -7.32
C ASN A 215 -10.11 7.51 -8.04
N GLY A 216 -10.09 7.54 -9.37
CA GLY A 216 -9.03 6.91 -10.15
C GLY A 216 -7.64 7.48 -9.81
N ILE A 217 -6.57 6.80 -10.25
CA ILE A 217 -5.19 7.22 -10.00
C ILE A 217 -4.94 8.69 -10.35
N ARG A 218 -5.63 9.22 -11.34
CA ARG A 218 -5.53 10.63 -11.73
C ARG A 218 -5.93 11.58 -10.60
N ASN A 219 -7.02 11.28 -9.88
CA ASN A 219 -7.47 12.09 -8.76
C ASN A 219 -6.56 11.89 -7.55
N PHE A 220 -6.15 10.66 -7.28
CA PHE A 220 -5.15 10.33 -6.28
C PHE A 220 -3.87 11.14 -6.47
N LEU A 221 -3.28 11.09 -7.66
CA LEU A 221 -2.04 11.82 -7.98
C LEU A 221 -2.22 13.35 -7.90
N LYS A 222 -3.37 13.88 -8.34
CA LYS A 222 -3.68 15.30 -8.16
C LYS A 222 -3.68 15.68 -6.67
N ASN A 223 -4.30 14.87 -5.81
CA ASN A 223 -4.38 15.14 -4.38
C ASN A 223 -3.02 15.08 -3.71
N VAL A 224 -2.18 14.09 -4.05
CA VAL A 224 -0.82 13.93 -3.52
C VAL A 224 0.07 15.12 -3.90
N PHE A 225 0.02 15.54 -5.17
CA PHE A 225 0.98 16.53 -5.68
C PHE A 225 0.43 17.97 -5.75
N SER A 226 -0.87 18.20 -5.48
CA SER A 226 -1.44 19.56 -5.49
C SER A 226 -1.27 20.30 -4.17
N LYS A 227 -0.97 19.61 -3.07
CA LYS A 227 -0.76 20.24 -1.75
C LYS A 227 0.60 20.96 -1.61
N GLY A 228 1.49 20.84 -2.58
CA GLY A 228 2.72 21.61 -2.69
C GLY A 228 2.54 22.97 -3.39
N MET A 229 1.30 23.40 -3.58
CA MET A 229 0.95 24.64 -4.27
C MET A 229 0.38 25.68 -3.31
#